data_740b0dc8e2af26f59988d6c67e39c0ad
#
_entry.id   740b0dc8e2af26f59988d6c67e39c0ad
#
_cell.length_a   1.000
_cell.length_b   1.000
_cell.length_c   1.000
_cell.angle_alpha   90.00
_cell.angle_beta   90.00
_cell.angle_gamma   90.00
#
_symmetry.space_group_name_H-M   'P 1'
#
loop_
_entity.id
_entity.type
_entity.pdbx_description
1 polymer ?
#
loop_
_entity_poly.entity_id
_entity_poly.type
_entity_poly.pdbx_seq_one_letter_code
_entity_poly.pdbx_strand_id
1 'polypeptide(L)'
;MNYKLTDIPNPTLVTFRDNKAKWNLPEYRRTGYRNLHKINRYGILLRSDYVLALNENPKNEIEEIPSVREMTGHKSFCSLIVGKEQDIFYENYAEDFTSSQPQTIMSISKMFLNLFVGELLEKGKLLSLIHI
;
A
#
# COMPACT_ATOMS: atom_id res chain seq x y z
N MET A 1 -28.34 -3.12 -11.23
CA MET A 1 -27.58 -4.37 -11.49
C MET A 1 -27.29 -5.04 -10.15
N ASN A 2 -27.92 -6.18 -9.88
CA ASN A 2 -27.60 -6.98 -8.69
C ASN A 2 -26.41 -7.89 -9.02
N TYR A 3 -25.19 -7.40 -8.81
CA TYR A 3 -24.03 -8.26 -8.85
C TYR A 3 -24.08 -9.20 -7.64
N LYS A 4 -24.28 -10.47 -7.88
CA LYS A 4 -23.99 -11.49 -6.88
C LYS A 4 -22.48 -11.54 -6.72
N LEU A 5 -22.00 -11.43 -5.50
CA LEU A 5 -20.55 -11.54 -5.19
C LEU A 5 -19.92 -12.88 -5.57
N THR A 6 -20.76 -13.88 -5.87
CA THR A 6 -20.40 -15.15 -6.50
C THR A 6 -19.89 -15.02 -7.93
N ASP A 7 -20.12 -13.87 -8.60
CA ASP A 7 -19.72 -13.64 -9.98
C ASP A 7 -18.33 -13.00 -10.12
N ILE A 8 -17.61 -12.86 -9.01
CA ILE A 8 -16.22 -12.38 -9.04
C ILE A 8 -15.32 -13.56 -9.46
N PRO A 9 -14.69 -13.51 -10.64
CA PRO A 9 -13.92 -14.64 -11.18
C PRO A 9 -12.53 -14.76 -10.53
N ASN A 10 -12.47 -14.69 -9.20
CA ASN A 10 -11.25 -14.88 -8.46
C ASN A 10 -11.43 -16.03 -7.46
N PRO A 11 -10.73 -17.17 -7.63
CA PRO A 11 -10.88 -18.32 -6.75
C PRO A 11 -10.51 -18.04 -5.29
N THR A 12 -9.74 -16.99 -5.02
CA THR A 12 -9.43 -16.57 -3.64
C THR A 12 -10.54 -15.73 -3.00
N LEU A 13 -11.55 -15.37 -3.78
CA LEU A 13 -12.70 -14.55 -3.38
C LEU A 13 -14.02 -15.29 -3.61
N VAL A 14 -14.04 -16.59 -3.33
CA VAL A 14 -15.18 -17.49 -3.62
C VAL A 14 -16.47 -17.04 -2.96
N THR A 15 -16.40 -16.48 -1.75
CA THR A 15 -17.55 -15.86 -1.12
C THR A 15 -17.15 -14.59 -0.37
N PHE A 16 -17.98 -13.56 -0.46
CA PHE A 16 -17.75 -12.29 0.23
C PHE A 16 -17.65 -12.46 1.76
N ARG A 17 -18.49 -13.30 2.35
CA ARG A 17 -18.50 -13.52 3.79
C ARG A 17 -17.22 -14.19 4.27
N ASP A 18 -16.77 -15.22 3.59
CA ASP A 18 -15.57 -15.96 3.96
C ASP A 18 -14.32 -15.10 3.86
N ASN A 19 -14.20 -14.32 2.80
CA ASN A 19 -13.07 -13.43 2.63
C ASN A 19 -13.07 -12.28 3.65
N LYS A 20 -14.24 -11.71 3.95
CA LYS A 20 -14.36 -10.66 4.96
C LYS A 20 -14.02 -11.19 6.37
N ALA A 21 -14.33 -12.44 6.67
CA ALA A 21 -13.99 -13.05 7.95
C ALA A 21 -12.50 -13.46 8.04
N LYS A 22 -11.90 -13.85 6.93
CA LYS A 22 -10.59 -14.50 6.89
C LYS A 22 -9.43 -13.62 6.45
N TRP A 23 -9.68 -12.49 5.80
CA TRP A 23 -8.66 -11.68 5.14
C TRP A 23 -7.43 -11.34 6.02
N ASN A 24 -7.60 -11.25 7.34
CA ASN A 24 -6.56 -10.92 8.30
C ASN A 24 -6.07 -12.10 9.14
N LEU A 25 -6.57 -13.31 8.91
CA LEU A 25 -6.03 -14.49 9.57
C LEU A 25 -4.60 -14.77 9.04
N PRO A 26 -3.70 -15.29 9.87
CA PRO A 26 -2.29 -15.48 9.51
C PRO A 26 -2.07 -16.15 8.17
N GLU A 27 -2.79 -17.22 7.88
CA GLU A 27 -2.68 -18.02 6.66
C GLU A 27 -3.24 -17.32 5.40
N TYR A 28 -4.16 -16.35 5.57
CA TYR A 28 -4.79 -15.61 4.47
C TYR A 28 -4.30 -14.17 4.35
N ARG A 29 -3.59 -13.66 5.34
CA ARG A 29 -3.22 -12.25 5.47
C ARG A 29 -2.51 -11.70 4.25
N ARG A 30 -1.56 -12.45 3.70
CA ARG A 30 -0.79 -12.02 2.52
C ARG A 30 -1.71 -11.73 1.33
N THR A 31 -2.62 -12.63 1.03
CA THR A 31 -3.62 -12.46 -0.04
C THR A 31 -4.69 -11.43 0.33
N GLY A 32 -5.14 -11.43 1.57
CA GLY A 32 -6.15 -10.51 2.07
C GLY A 32 -5.72 -9.05 1.97
N TYR A 33 -4.48 -8.74 2.34
CA TYR A 33 -3.94 -7.37 2.29
C TYR A 33 -3.80 -6.83 0.87
N ARG A 34 -3.53 -7.70 -0.10
CA ARG A 34 -3.45 -7.33 -1.52
C ARG A 34 -4.81 -7.16 -2.18
N ASN A 35 -5.84 -7.79 -1.63
CA ASN A 35 -7.17 -7.85 -2.23
C ASN A 35 -8.26 -7.18 -1.39
N LEU A 36 -7.92 -6.39 -0.38
CA LEU A 36 -8.91 -5.75 0.49
C LEU A 36 -9.88 -4.85 -0.30
N HIS A 37 -9.39 -4.18 -1.34
CA HIS A 37 -10.21 -3.37 -2.25
C HIS A 37 -11.27 -4.18 -3.01
N LYS A 38 -11.09 -5.49 -3.15
CA LYS A 38 -12.04 -6.41 -3.79
C LYS A 38 -13.06 -6.99 -2.80
N ILE A 39 -12.74 -6.97 -1.50
CA ILE A 39 -13.60 -7.48 -0.44
C ILE A 39 -14.63 -6.43 -0.02
N ASN A 40 -14.25 -5.16 -0.09
CA ASN A 40 -15.13 -4.03 0.21
C ASN A 40 -16.08 -3.75 -0.95
N ARG A 41 -17.34 -3.44 -0.62
CA ARG A 41 -18.38 -3.16 -1.63
C ARG A 41 -18.10 -1.89 -2.44
N TYR A 42 -17.41 -0.95 -1.84
CA TYR A 42 -17.09 0.35 -2.43
C TYR A 42 -15.61 0.67 -2.20
N GLY A 43 -14.97 1.15 -3.24
CA GLY A 43 -13.64 1.73 -3.19
C GLY A 43 -13.59 2.97 -4.06
N ILE A 44 -12.90 3.99 -3.60
CA ILE A 44 -12.63 5.20 -4.39
C ILE A 44 -11.13 5.21 -4.65
N LEU A 45 -10.77 5.25 -5.93
CA LEU A 45 -9.42 5.50 -6.38
C LEU A 45 -9.34 6.94 -6.86
N LEU A 46 -8.58 7.75 -6.13
CA LEU A 46 -8.29 9.13 -6.50
C LEU A 46 -6.88 9.18 -7.08
N ARG A 47 -6.76 9.88 -8.18
CA ARG A 47 -5.49 10.14 -8.83
C ARG A 47 -5.25 11.65 -8.85
N SER A 48 -4.03 12.07 -8.59
CA SER A 48 -3.60 13.44 -8.84
C SER A 48 -3.49 13.71 -10.34
N ASP A 49 -3.78 14.92 -10.77
CA ASP A 49 -3.49 15.40 -12.13
C ASP A 49 -1.98 15.54 -12.36
N TYR A 50 -1.22 15.71 -11.28
CA TYR A 50 0.22 15.73 -11.31
C TYR A 50 0.81 14.37 -11.00
N VAL A 51 1.66 13.88 -11.88
CA VAL A 51 2.44 12.64 -11.70
C VAL A 51 3.90 13.03 -11.48
N LEU A 52 4.43 12.71 -10.31
CA LEU A 52 5.86 12.89 -10.02
C LEU A 52 6.67 11.95 -10.90
N ALA A 53 7.57 12.51 -11.71
CA ALA A 53 8.54 11.71 -12.42
C ALA A 53 9.61 11.22 -11.44
N LEU A 54 9.82 9.90 -11.41
CA LEU A 54 10.86 9.28 -10.61
C LEU A 54 12.01 8.84 -11.54
N ASN A 55 13.23 9.02 -11.08
CA ASN A 55 14.44 8.63 -11.79
C ASN A 55 14.97 7.32 -11.20
N GLU A 56 15.38 6.40 -12.03
CA GLU A 56 16.12 5.22 -11.61
C GLU A 56 17.60 5.56 -11.45
N ASN A 57 18.11 5.44 -10.24
CA ASN A 57 19.51 5.67 -9.89
C ASN A 57 19.99 4.54 -8.94
N PRO A 58 20.04 3.28 -9.43
CA PRO A 58 20.24 2.11 -8.60
C PRO A 58 21.60 2.10 -7.90
N LYS A 59 21.62 1.73 -6.63
CA LYS A 59 22.79 1.59 -5.77
C LYS A 59 22.87 0.16 -5.25
N ASN A 60 23.67 -0.68 -5.89
CA ASN A 60 23.80 -2.09 -5.59
C ASN A 60 24.29 -2.36 -4.17
N GLU A 61 25.05 -1.43 -3.59
CA GLU A 61 25.51 -1.53 -2.20
C GLU A 61 24.38 -1.61 -1.15
N ILE A 62 23.17 -1.18 -1.50
CA ILE A 62 22.02 -1.28 -0.60
C ILE A 62 21.63 -2.75 -0.36
N GLU A 63 21.70 -3.58 -1.38
CA GLU A 63 21.44 -5.01 -1.26
C GLU A 63 22.48 -5.72 -0.38
N GLU A 64 23.69 -5.16 -0.28
CA GLU A 64 24.76 -5.72 0.54
C GLU A 64 24.59 -5.48 2.04
N ILE A 65 23.70 -4.57 2.44
CA ILE A 65 23.43 -4.25 3.84
C ILE A 65 22.79 -5.48 4.51
N PRO A 66 23.38 -6.01 5.61
CA PRO A 66 22.88 -7.24 6.25
C PRO A 66 21.41 -7.20 6.63
N SER A 67 20.92 -6.07 7.17
CA SER A 67 19.51 -5.92 7.53
C SER A 67 18.57 -5.88 6.30
N VAL A 68 19.05 -5.40 5.16
CA VAL A 68 18.29 -5.43 3.91
C VAL A 68 18.16 -6.88 3.43
N ARG A 69 19.24 -7.64 3.41
CA ARG A 69 19.23 -9.07 3.06
C ARG A 69 18.30 -9.89 3.97
N GLU A 70 18.40 -9.66 5.28
CA GLU A 70 17.54 -10.33 6.26
C GLU A 70 16.06 -10.02 5.98
N MET A 71 15.72 -8.76 5.77
CA MET A 71 14.36 -8.31 5.53
C MET A 71 13.81 -8.84 4.20
N THR A 72 14.57 -8.74 3.11
CA THR A 72 14.14 -9.18 1.77
C THR A 72 14.05 -10.71 1.67
N GLY A 73 14.86 -11.45 2.46
CA GLY A 73 14.79 -12.91 2.57
C GLY A 73 13.67 -13.41 3.49
N HIS A 74 12.98 -12.53 4.21
CA HIS A 74 11.95 -12.98 5.15
C HIS A 74 10.66 -13.40 4.41
N LYS A 75 10.06 -14.52 4.84
CA LYS A 75 8.82 -15.08 4.22
C LYS A 75 7.63 -14.13 4.14
N SER A 76 7.59 -13.11 4.98
CA SER A 76 6.53 -12.08 4.98
C SER A 76 6.89 -10.85 4.16
N PHE A 77 8.07 -10.84 3.54
CA PHE A 77 8.49 -9.73 2.70
C PHE A 77 7.51 -9.52 1.53
N CYS A 78 7.21 -8.27 1.21
CA CYS A 78 6.42 -7.90 0.04
C CYS A 78 7.20 -7.01 -0.90
N SER A 79 7.68 -5.87 -0.39
CA SER A 79 8.46 -4.92 -1.19
C SER A 79 9.30 -4.02 -0.30
N LEU A 80 10.39 -3.52 -0.86
CA LEU A 80 11.24 -2.47 -0.30
C LEU A 80 11.62 -1.49 -1.40
N ILE A 81 11.36 -0.22 -1.17
CA ILE A 81 11.82 0.86 -2.04
C ILE A 81 12.64 1.82 -1.19
N VAL A 82 13.82 2.16 -1.66
CA VAL A 82 14.71 3.16 -1.06
C VAL A 82 14.95 4.26 -2.07
N GLY A 83 14.63 5.48 -1.68
CA GLY A 83 14.81 6.64 -2.56
C GLY A 83 15.09 7.91 -1.77
N LYS A 84 15.50 8.94 -2.49
CA LYS A 84 15.66 10.30 -1.97
C LYS A 84 15.24 11.29 -3.04
N GLU A 85 14.38 12.24 -2.64
CA GLU A 85 13.79 13.21 -3.56
C GLU A 85 13.04 12.50 -4.71
N GLN A 86 13.52 12.59 -5.93
CA GLN A 86 12.93 11.94 -7.10
C GLN A 86 13.71 10.70 -7.55
N ASP A 87 14.80 10.34 -6.87
CA ASP A 87 15.64 9.21 -7.24
C ASP A 87 15.26 7.94 -6.48
N ILE A 88 15.10 6.84 -7.19
CA ILE A 88 14.95 5.49 -6.65
C ILE A 88 16.33 4.82 -6.69
N PHE A 89 16.86 4.50 -5.51
CA PHE A 89 18.17 3.87 -5.35
C PHE A 89 18.09 2.35 -5.28
N TYR A 90 16.99 1.83 -4.79
CA TYR A 90 16.77 0.39 -4.65
C TYR A 90 15.28 0.08 -4.69
N GLU A 91 14.95 -0.97 -5.42
CA GLU A 91 13.58 -1.46 -5.54
C GLU A 91 13.61 -2.99 -5.59
N ASN A 92 12.90 -3.64 -4.66
CA ASN A 92 12.84 -5.09 -4.59
C ASN A 92 11.43 -5.53 -4.21
N TYR A 93 10.98 -6.60 -4.84
CA TYR A 93 9.66 -7.20 -4.66
C TYR A 93 9.80 -8.70 -4.38
N ALA A 94 8.92 -9.24 -3.56
CA ALA A 94 8.79 -10.69 -3.43
C ALA A 94 8.32 -11.31 -4.75
N GLU A 95 8.65 -12.58 -4.98
CA GLU A 95 8.30 -13.30 -6.22
C GLU A 95 6.80 -13.25 -6.55
N ASP A 96 5.95 -13.19 -5.53
CA ASP A 96 4.50 -13.15 -5.67
C ASP A 96 3.91 -11.72 -5.55
N PHE A 97 4.75 -10.68 -5.69
CA PHE A 97 4.33 -9.28 -5.61
C PHE A 97 4.97 -8.42 -6.70
N THR A 98 4.26 -7.40 -7.16
CA THR A 98 4.73 -6.50 -8.22
C THR A 98 4.47 -5.03 -7.87
N SER A 99 5.17 -4.11 -8.54
CA SER A 99 5.00 -2.66 -8.38
C SER A 99 3.57 -2.15 -8.63
N SER A 100 2.80 -2.87 -9.44
CA SER A 100 1.42 -2.51 -9.79
C SER A 100 0.36 -3.09 -8.85
N GLN A 101 0.75 -3.98 -7.92
CA GLN A 101 -0.21 -4.58 -7.00
C GLN A 101 -0.47 -3.68 -5.80
N PRO A 102 -1.74 -3.47 -5.41
CA PRO A 102 -2.06 -2.73 -4.21
C PRO A 102 -1.71 -3.55 -2.96
N GLN A 103 -1.33 -2.86 -1.91
CA GLN A 103 -1.06 -3.41 -0.59
C GLN A 103 -1.75 -2.57 0.47
N THR A 104 -2.47 -3.23 1.38
CA THR A 104 -3.05 -2.55 2.54
C THR A 104 -1.94 -2.17 3.52
N ILE A 105 -1.84 -0.90 3.82
CA ILE A 105 -0.83 -0.33 4.73
C ILE A 105 -1.37 -0.07 6.15
N MET A 106 -2.62 -0.44 6.41
CA MET A 106 -3.27 -0.31 7.72
C MET A 106 -3.13 1.11 8.30
N SER A 107 -2.70 1.21 9.55
CA SER A 107 -2.57 2.50 10.25
C SER A 107 -1.46 3.42 9.73
N ILE A 108 -0.57 2.96 8.89
CA ILE A 108 0.40 3.83 8.20
C ILE A 108 -0.33 4.90 7.38
N SER A 109 -1.53 4.61 6.88
CA SER A 109 -2.39 5.59 6.20
C SER A 109 -2.70 6.84 7.03
N LYS A 110 -2.61 6.79 8.35
CA LYS A 110 -2.77 7.96 9.23
C LYS A 110 -1.66 9.00 9.06
N MET A 111 -0.48 8.60 8.61
CA MET A 111 0.60 9.53 8.29
C MET A 111 0.19 10.48 7.16
N PHE A 112 -0.47 9.94 6.13
CA PHE A 112 -0.99 10.76 5.02
C PHE A 112 -2.08 11.72 5.48
N LEU A 113 -2.93 11.29 6.42
CA LEU A 113 -3.93 12.16 7.03
C LEU A 113 -3.26 13.32 7.78
N ASN A 114 -2.20 13.06 8.54
CA ASN A 114 -1.45 14.12 9.24
C ASN A 114 -0.84 15.13 8.26
N LEU A 115 -0.23 14.67 7.17
CA LEU A 115 0.31 15.54 6.12
C LEU A 115 -0.79 16.41 5.50
N PHE A 116 -1.93 15.81 5.20
CA PHE A 116 -3.08 16.51 4.63
C PHE A 116 -3.64 17.57 5.58
N VAL A 117 -3.76 17.26 6.87
CA VAL A 117 -4.19 18.22 7.89
C VAL A 117 -3.17 19.37 8.00
N GLY A 118 -1.87 19.06 7.97
CA GLY A 118 -0.81 20.07 7.96
C GLY A 118 -0.93 21.03 6.78
N GLU A 119 -1.17 20.52 5.58
CA GLU A 119 -1.39 21.32 4.38
C GLU A 119 -2.64 22.23 4.50
N LEU A 120 -3.72 21.72 5.07
CA LEU A 120 -4.94 22.51 5.29
C LEU A 120 -4.72 23.64 6.32
N LEU A 121 -3.90 23.40 7.35
CA LEU A 121 -3.51 24.42 8.32
C LEU A 121 -2.65 25.50 7.65
N GLU A 122 -1.65 25.12 6.87
CA GLU A 122 -0.77 26.03 6.14
C GLU A 122 -1.56 26.90 5.16
N LYS A 123 -2.54 26.34 4.49
CA LYS A 123 -3.44 27.05 3.56
C LYS A 123 -4.53 27.88 4.28
N GLY A 124 -4.55 27.92 5.61
CA GLY A 124 -5.57 28.60 6.39
C GLY A 124 -6.99 28.04 6.24
N LYS A 125 -7.12 26.80 5.78
CA LYS A 125 -8.41 26.10 5.64
C LYS A 125 -8.90 25.47 6.93
N LEU A 126 -7.98 25.23 7.87
CA LEU A 126 -8.26 24.80 9.23
C LEU A 126 -7.56 25.76 10.20
N LEU A 127 -8.21 26.04 11.34
CA LEU A 127 -7.60 26.77 12.44
C LEU A 127 -6.91 25.79 13.39
N SER A 128 -5.66 26.04 13.70
CA SER A 128 -4.97 25.34 14.78
C SER A 128 -5.47 25.85 16.13
N LEU A 129 -5.55 24.97 17.14
CA LEU A 129 -5.84 25.36 18.52
C LEU A 129 -4.86 26.41 19.09
N ILE A 130 -3.68 26.55 18.48
CA ILE A 130 -2.69 27.55 18.82
C ILE A 130 -3.12 28.96 18.35
N HIS A 131 -4.11 29.07 17.47
CA HIS A 131 -4.60 30.32 16.92
C HIS A 131 -5.93 30.78 17.52
N ILE A 132 -6.39 30.14 18.60
CA ILE A 132 -7.59 30.52 19.35
C ILE A 132 -7.20 31.27 20.61
#